data_ddc1bff52ab1e1dce9dce68abd48ff6a
#
_entry.id   ddc1bff52ab1e1dce9dce68abd48ff6a
#
_cell.length_a   1.000
_cell.length_b   1.000
_cell.length_c   1.000
_cell.angle_alpha   90.00
_cell.angle_beta   90.00
_cell.angle_gamma   90.00
#
_symmetry.space_group_name_H-M   'P 1'
#
loop_
_entity.id
_entity.type
_entity.pdbx_description
1 polymer ?
#
loop_
_entity_poly.entity_id
_entity_poly.type
_entity_poly.pdbx_seq_one_letter_code
_entity_poly.pdbx_strand_id
1 'polypeptide(L)'
;MHVSPMRTVLKFTALAVTLASTSSVFADEVQVAVAANFTAPVQAIAKDFERDTGHKLVAAFGATGQIYTQIKNGAPFEVFLSADDTTPAKLEQEGDTVKGSRFTYAIGTLALWSARPGYVDNQGNVLKTHQYEHLSIANPKTAPYGLAATQVLSKLGLTETTKAKIVEGQSITQAYQFVSTGNAELGFVALSQIYKDGKLTSGSAWIVPAALHDPIKQDAVILNKGKDSAAAKALVDYLKGPQAAAIIKSYGYQL
;
A
#
# COMPACT_ATOMS: atom_id res chain seq x y z
N MET A 1 -70.08 -39.43 56.53
CA MET A 1 -68.70 -39.66 56.09
C MET A 1 -68.48 -38.85 54.84
N HIS A 2 -67.79 -37.69 54.96
CA HIS A 2 -67.47 -36.77 53.85
C HIS A 2 -66.02 -36.95 53.56
N VAL A 3 -65.69 -37.37 52.34
CA VAL A 3 -64.37 -37.48 51.85
C VAL A 3 -64.13 -36.30 50.88
N SER A 4 -63.23 -35.40 51.25
CA SER A 4 -62.84 -34.24 50.45
C SER A 4 -61.69 -34.60 49.46
N PRO A 5 -61.71 -34.18 48.18
CA PRO A 5 -60.62 -34.45 47.25
C PRO A 5 -59.56 -33.37 47.35
N MET A 6 -58.31 -33.81 47.54
CA MET A 6 -57.10 -33.01 47.59
C MET A 6 -56.70 -32.60 46.15
N ARG A 7 -56.75 -31.28 45.87
CA ARG A 7 -56.25 -30.71 44.58
C ARG A 7 -54.77 -30.55 44.61
N THR A 8 -54.10 -31.37 43.81
CA THR A 8 -52.63 -31.23 43.52
C THR A 8 -52.39 -30.13 42.49
N VAL A 9 -51.76 -29.02 42.90
CA VAL A 9 -51.38 -27.93 42.02
C VAL A 9 -49.97 -28.24 41.44
N LEU A 10 -49.97 -28.58 40.17
CA LEU A 10 -48.69 -28.78 39.39
C LEU A 10 -48.17 -27.43 38.99
N LYS A 11 -47.01 -27.00 39.56
CA LYS A 11 -46.30 -25.78 39.16
C LYS A 11 -45.44 -26.10 37.95
N PHE A 12 -45.82 -25.60 36.76
CA PHE A 12 -44.98 -25.59 35.58
C PHE A 12 -43.96 -24.42 35.70
N THR A 13 -42.70 -24.75 35.91
CA THR A 13 -41.59 -23.78 35.80
C THR A 13 -41.20 -23.73 34.35
N ALA A 14 -41.55 -22.64 33.65
CA ALA A 14 -41.10 -22.39 32.28
C ALA A 14 -39.62 -21.94 32.30
N LEU A 15 -38.73 -22.80 31.83
CA LEU A 15 -37.31 -22.49 31.61
C LEU A 15 -37.19 -21.73 30.29
N ALA A 16 -37.03 -20.42 30.36
CA ALA A 16 -36.74 -19.58 29.20
C ALA A 16 -35.29 -19.82 28.73
N VAL A 17 -35.12 -20.60 27.68
CA VAL A 17 -33.81 -20.76 26.98
C VAL A 17 -33.59 -19.53 26.11
N THR A 18 -32.76 -18.62 26.57
CA THR A 18 -32.28 -17.48 25.76
C THR A 18 -31.29 -18.01 24.70
N LEU A 19 -31.73 -18.16 23.44
CA LEU A 19 -30.83 -18.40 22.32
C LEU A 19 -30.00 -17.12 22.12
N ALA A 20 -28.77 -17.14 22.57
CA ALA A 20 -27.76 -16.17 22.15
C ALA A 20 -27.45 -16.43 20.68
N SER A 21 -28.00 -15.60 19.79
CA SER A 21 -27.64 -15.59 18.38
C SER A 21 -26.18 -15.13 18.26
N THR A 22 -25.25 -16.08 18.22
CA THR A 22 -23.87 -15.81 17.79
C THR A 22 -23.94 -15.48 16.31
N SER A 23 -23.86 -14.19 15.98
CA SER A 23 -23.64 -13.74 14.62
C SER A 23 -22.28 -14.31 14.18
N SER A 24 -22.31 -15.37 13.40
CA SER A 24 -21.10 -15.87 12.72
C SER A 24 -20.62 -14.75 11.80
N VAL A 25 -19.56 -14.07 12.18
CA VAL A 25 -18.84 -13.20 11.26
C VAL A 25 -18.25 -14.14 10.21
N PHE A 26 -18.87 -14.18 9.04
CA PHE A 26 -18.29 -14.88 7.91
C PHE A 26 -16.99 -14.16 7.54
N ALA A 27 -15.90 -14.93 7.47
CA ALA A 27 -14.63 -14.46 6.98
C ALA A 27 -14.76 -14.20 5.47
N ASP A 28 -14.83 -12.92 5.08
CA ASP A 28 -14.88 -12.53 3.68
C ASP A 28 -13.46 -12.19 3.17
N GLU A 29 -13.21 -12.43 1.89
CA GLU A 29 -12.01 -11.95 1.23
C GLU A 29 -12.25 -10.57 0.60
N VAL A 30 -11.26 -9.67 0.69
CA VAL A 30 -11.26 -8.39 -0.03
C VAL A 30 -10.18 -8.39 -1.11
N GLN A 31 -10.58 -8.11 -2.36
CA GLN A 31 -9.68 -8.01 -3.50
C GLN A 31 -9.08 -6.61 -3.57
N VAL A 32 -7.77 -6.50 -3.35
CA VAL A 32 -7.09 -5.21 -3.20
C VAL A 32 -6.05 -5.02 -4.31
N ALA A 33 -6.20 -3.95 -5.09
CA ALA A 33 -5.14 -3.49 -5.97
C ALA A 33 -4.17 -2.59 -5.18
N VAL A 34 -2.90 -2.90 -5.21
CA VAL A 34 -1.88 -2.26 -4.38
C VAL A 34 -0.73 -1.75 -5.25
N ALA A 35 -0.40 -0.48 -5.12
CA ALA A 35 0.78 0.07 -5.75
C ALA A 35 2.05 -0.62 -5.25
N ALA A 36 2.94 -0.95 -6.17
CA ALA A 36 4.09 -1.85 -5.95
C ALA A 36 5.05 -1.42 -4.82
N ASN A 37 5.14 -0.12 -4.53
CA ASN A 37 5.93 0.40 -3.41
C ASN A 37 5.40 -0.02 -2.04
N PHE A 38 4.11 -0.36 -1.95
CA PHE A 38 3.45 -0.71 -0.68
C PHE A 38 3.37 -2.22 -0.43
N THR A 39 4.06 -3.03 -1.25
CA THR A 39 4.01 -4.50 -1.17
C THR A 39 4.37 -5.04 0.22
N ALA A 40 5.53 -4.68 0.77
CA ALA A 40 5.97 -5.20 2.07
C ALA A 40 5.08 -4.69 3.24
N PRO A 41 4.72 -3.40 3.32
CA PRO A 41 3.77 -2.92 4.33
C PRO A 41 2.42 -3.63 4.27
N VAL A 42 1.79 -3.77 3.09
CA VAL A 42 0.47 -4.39 3.00
C VAL A 42 0.49 -5.87 3.35
N GLN A 43 1.58 -6.58 3.05
CA GLN A 43 1.74 -7.99 3.46
C GLN A 43 1.83 -8.13 4.99
N ALA A 44 2.46 -7.17 5.68
CA ALA A 44 2.48 -7.13 7.14
C ALA A 44 1.10 -6.77 7.70
N ILE A 45 0.44 -5.75 7.13
CA ILE A 45 -0.93 -5.34 7.49
C ILE A 45 -1.91 -6.50 7.30
N ALA A 46 -1.82 -7.25 6.19
CA ALA A 46 -2.74 -8.34 5.87
C ALA A 46 -2.79 -9.41 6.97
N LYS A 47 -1.63 -9.76 7.55
CA LYS A 47 -1.54 -10.73 8.64
C LYS A 47 -2.27 -10.25 9.91
N ASP A 48 -2.04 -8.99 10.27
CA ASP A 48 -2.66 -8.40 11.46
C ASP A 48 -4.15 -8.14 11.22
N PHE A 49 -4.54 -7.70 10.02
CA PHE A 49 -5.92 -7.50 9.61
C PHE A 49 -6.74 -8.81 9.68
N GLU A 50 -6.19 -9.92 9.14
CA GLU A 50 -6.84 -11.22 9.19
C GLU A 50 -7.00 -11.71 10.64
N ARG A 51 -5.96 -11.60 11.47
CA ARG A 51 -6.03 -11.96 12.89
C ARG A 51 -7.08 -11.15 13.65
N ASP A 52 -7.15 -9.83 13.40
CA ASP A 52 -7.94 -8.90 14.21
C ASP A 52 -9.41 -8.82 13.75
N THR A 53 -9.71 -9.10 12.48
CA THR A 53 -11.04 -8.96 11.89
C THR A 53 -11.66 -10.27 11.40
N GLY A 54 -10.83 -11.29 11.18
CA GLY A 54 -11.25 -12.54 10.52
C GLY A 54 -11.36 -12.41 8.99
N HIS A 55 -11.30 -11.20 8.41
CA HIS A 55 -11.34 -11.01 6.96
C HIS A 55 -9.96 -11.20 6.34
N LYS A 56 -9.92 -11.71 5.11
CA LYS A 56 -8.66 -11.95 4.39
C LYS A 56 -8.42 -10.92 3.30
N LEU A 57 -7.22 -10.36 3.26
CA LEU A 57 -6.78 -9.45 2.21
C LEU A 57 -6.07 -10.22 1.09
N VAL A 58 -6.60 -10.14 -0.14
CA VAL A 58 -6.00 -10.72 -1.35
C VAL A 58 -5.47 -9.59 -2.22
N ALA A 59 -4.14 -9.44 -2.28
CA ALA A 59 -3.48 -8.31 -2.93
C ALA A 59 -2.97 -8.66 -4.33
N ALA A 60 -3.23 -7.76 -5.29
CA ALA A 60 -2.56 -7.73 -6.60
C ALA A 60 -1.70 -6.46 -6.69
N PHE A 61 -0.47 -6.61 -7.19
CA PHE A 61 0.53 -5.54 -7.20
C PHE A 61 0.84 -5.04 -8.61
N GLY A 62 1.02 -3.72 -8.74
CA GLY A 62 1.37 -3.11 -10.03
C GLY A 62 1.75 -1.64 -9.90
N ALA A 63 2.12 -1.01 -11.03
CA ALA A 63 2.24 0.44 -11.07
C ALA A 63 0.84 1.09 -11.04
N THR A 64 0.71 2.25 -10.40
CA THR A 64 -0.55 2.98 -10.23
C THR A 64 -1.33 3.14 -11.55
N GLY A 65 -0.68 3.59 -12.62
CA GLY A 65 -1.32 3.77 -13.93
C GLY A 65 -1.73 2.46 -14.62
N GLN A 66 -1.00 1.36 -14.37
CA GLN A 66 -1.40 0.03 -14.85
C GLN A 66 -2.64 -0.47 -14.11
N ILE A 67 -2.68 -0.28 -12.79
CA ILE A 67 -3.85 -0.62 -11.97
C ILE A 67 -5.07 0.20 -12.40
N TYR A 68 -4.92 1.52 -12.63
CA TYR A 68 -5.98 2.35 -13.17
C TYR A 68 -6.58 1.75 -14.45
N THR A 69 -5.73 1.35 -15.39
CA THR A 69 -6.17 0.72 -16.64
C THR A 69 -6.92 -0.60 -16.39
N GLN A 70 -6.47 -1.42 -15.45
CA GLN A 70 -7.15 -2.67 -15.06
C GLN A 70 -8.53 -2.39 -14.45
N ILE A 71 -8.64 -1.39 -13.57
CA ILE A 71 -9.93 -0.97 -12.98
C ILE A 71 -10.90 -0.53 -14.08
N LYS A 72 -10.45 0.32 -15.01
CA LYS A 72 -11.27 0.77 -16.16
C LYS A 72 -11.70 -0.36 -17.09
N ASN A 73 -10.93 -1.44 -17.15
CA ASN A 73 -11.26 -2.67 -17.88
C ASN A 73 -12.08 -3.68 -17.07
N GLY A 74 -12.59 -3.29 -15.89
CA GLY A 74 -13.52 -4.09 -15.10
C GLY A 74 -12.87 -5.14 -14.19
N ALA A 75 -11.58 -5.01 -13.87
CA ALA A 75 -10.92 -5.88 -12.89
C ALA A 75 -11.71 -5.93 -11.57
N PRO A 76 -11.74 -7.09 -10.87
CA PRO A 76 -12.61 -7.32 -9.73
C PRO A 76 -12.07 -6.75 -8.42
N PHE A 77 -11.33 -5.66 -8.47
CA PHE A 77 -10.79 -5.03 -7.27
C PHE A 77 -11.88 -4.28 -6.50
N GLU A 78 -11.84 -4.40 -5.18
CA GLU A 78 -12.77 -3.78 -4.24
C GLU A 78 -12.17 -2.54 -3.56
N VAL A 79 -10.85 -2.58 -3.32
CA VAL A 79 -10.08 -1.46 -2.74
C VAL A 79 -8.85 -1.20 -3.61
N PHE A 80 -8.51 0.08 -3.77
CA PHE A 80 -7.28 0.50 -4.43
C PHE A 80 -6.41 1.30 -3.47
N LEU A 81 -5.18 0.85 -3.27
CA LEU A 81 -4.12 1.55 -2.55
C LEU A 81 -3.13 2.11 -3.57
N SER A 82 -3.30 3.37 -3.92
CA SER A 82 -2.50 4.07 -4.94
C SER A 82 -1.18 4.60 -4.38
N ALA A 83 -0.19 4.82 -5.25
CA ALA A 83 1.04 5.54 -4.90
C ALA A 83 0.96 7.05 -5.18
N ASP A 84 -0.20 7.56 -5.58
CA ASP A 84 -0.51 8.99 -5.71
C ASP A 84 -1.92 9.29 -5.20
N ASP A 85 -2.28 10.57 -5.10
CA ASP A 85 -3.60 11.08 -4.75
C ASP A 85 -4.45 11.41 -6.01
N THR A 86 -3.80 11.62 -7.15
CA THR A 86 -4.44 12.09 -8.39
C THR A 86 -5.21 10.98 -9.10
N THR A 87 -4.69 9.75 -9.11
CA THR A 87 -5.36 8.61 -9.75
C THR A 87 -6.65 8.21 -9.03
N PRO A 88 -6.68 8.06 -7.69
CA PRO A 88 -7.94 7.85 -6.95
C PRO A 88 -8.93 9.01 -7.09
N ALA A 89 -8.46 10.27 -7.10
CA ALA A 89 -9.31 11.43 -7.35
C ALA A 89 -9.95 11.39 -8.75
N LYS A 90 -9.20 10.98 -9.77
CA LYS A 90 -9.71 10.78 -11.13
C LYS A 90 -10.78 9.69 -11.17
N LEU A 91 -10.55 8.53 -10.56
CA LEU A 91 -11.56 7.46 -10.47
C LEU A 91 -12.83 7.93 -9.74
N GLU A 92 -12.69 8.78 -8.70
CA GLU A 92 -13.82 9.37 -7.98
C GLU A 92 -14.63 10.32 -8.89
N GLN A 93 -13.97 11.16 -9.68
CA GLN A 93 -14.61 12.06 -10.66
C GLN A 93 -15.32 11.27 -11.80
N GLU A 94 -14.76 10.13 -12.19
CA GLU A 94 -15.32 9.24 -13.21
C GLU A 94 -16.46 8.34 -12.68
N GLY A 95 -16.74 8.37 -11.36
CA GLY A 95 -17.81 7.61 -10.73
C GLY A 95 -17.48 6.14 -10.49
N ASP A 96 -16.21 5.76 -10.48
CA ASP A 96 -15.76 4.36 -10.31
C ASP A 96 -15.53 3.98 -8.84
N THR A 97 -15.77 4.90 -7.91
CA THR A 97 -15.50 4.71 -6.47
C THR A 97 -16.72 4.99 -5.61
N VAL A 98 -16.69 4.49 -4.38
CA VAL A 98 -17.65 4.84 -3.35
C VAL A 98 -17.33 6.26 -2.87
N LYS A 99 -18.27 7.18 -3.06
CA LYS A 99 -18.12 8.59 -2.71
C LYS A 99 -17.72 8.78 -1.23
N GLY A 100 -16.67 9.57 -1.01
CA GLY A 100 -16.18 9.89 0.33
C GLY A 100 -15.35 8.78 1.00
N SER A 101 -15.04 7.68 0.29
CA SER A 101 -14.16 6.62 0.80
C SER A 101 -12.67 6.94 0.64
N ARG A 102 -12.31 7.94 -0.19
CA ARG A 102 -10.93 8.32 -0.47
C ARG A 102 -10.28 9.05 0.73
N PHE A 103 -9.07 8.62 1.07
CA PHE A 103 -8.23 9.28 2.08
C PHE A 103 -6.75 8.99 1.84
N THR A 104 -5.88 9.89 2.30
CA THR A 104 -4.42 9.68 2.27
C THR A 104 -4.04 8.71 3.38
N TYR A 105 -3.47 7.56 3.02
CA TYR A 105 -3.04 6.53 3.98
C TYR A 105 -1.54 6.57 4.28
N ALA A 106 -0.73 7.19 3.39
CA ALA A 106 0.71 7.32 3.56
C ALA A 106 1.29 8.46 2.70
N ILE A 107 2.43 9.01 3.12
CA ILE A 107 3.27 9.87 2.30
C ILE A 107 4.59 9.14 2.07
N GLY A 108 4.90 8.89 0.80
CA GLY A 108 6.06 8.11 0.38
C GLY A 108 7.36 8.92 0.42
N THR A 109 8.45 8.21 0.58
CA THR A 109 9.81 8.77 0.53
C THR A 109 10.60 8.12 -0.60
N LEU A 110 11.19 8.93 -1.46
CA LEU A 110 12.10 8.49 -2.53
C LEU A 110 13.52 8.35 -1.97
N ALA A 111 14.24 7.31 -2.41
CA ALA A 111 15.65 7.13 -2.11
C ALA A 111 16.43 6.78 -3.39
N LEU A 112 17.66 7.28 -3.52
CA LEU A 112 18.64 6.72 -4.43
C LEU A 112 19.37 5.61 -3.69
N TRP A 113 19.45 4.42 -4.25
CA TRP A 113 19.98 3.24 -3.59
C TRP A 113 20.90 2.43 -4.51
N SER A 114 21.90 1.81 -3.91
CA SER A 114 22.73 0.76 -4.50
C SER A 114 22.79 -0.45 -3.57
N ALA A 115 22.81 -1.65 -4.13
CA ALA A 115 23.05 -2.87 -3.37
C ALA A 115 24.48 -2.94 -2.78
N ARG A 116 25.42 -2.10 -3.28
CA ARG A 116 26.80 -2.03 -2.83
C ARG A 116 26.91 -1.13 -1.60
N PRO A 117 27.45 -1.61 -0.46
CA PRO A 117 27.72 -0.77 0.69
C PRO A 117 28.67 0.39 0.34
N GLY A 118 28.34 1.60 0.80
CA GLY A 118 29.17 2.79 0.63
C GLY A 118 29.25 3.36 -0.81
N TYR A 119 28.51 2.79 -1.77
CA TYR A 119 28.51 3.26 -3.15
C TYR A 119 27.69 4.57 -3.32
N VAL A 120 26.58 4.69 -2.61
CA VAL A 120 25.78 5.91 -2.53
C VAL A 120 26.05 6.58 -1.18
N ASP A 121 26.54 7.82 -1.21
CA ASP A 121 26.72 8.64 -0.02
C ASP A 121 25.39 9.29 0.41
N ASN A 122 25.39 9.92 1.57
CA ASN A 122 24.19 10.56 2.14
C ASN A 122 23.77 11.89 1.45
N GLN A 123 24.44 12.27 0.36
CA GLN A 123 24.16 13.47 -0.44
C GLN A 123 23.84 13.14 -1.90
N GLY A 124 23.95 11.87 -2.31
CA GLY A 124 23.70 11.42 -3.67
C GLY A 124 24.74 11.94 -4.70
N ASN A 125 25.95 12.27 -4.24
CA ASN A 125 27.00 12.83 -5.12
C ASN A 125 27.40 11.89 -6.27
N VAL A 126 27.21 10.57 -6.09
CA VAL A 126 27.44 9.57 -7.15
C VAL A 126 26.70 9.90 -8.45
N LEU A 127 25.52 10.53 -8.40
CA LEU A 127 24.78 10.97 -9.59
C LEU A 127 25.59 11.95 -10.45
N LYS A 128 26.42 12.79 -9.84
CA LYS A 128 27.22 13.82 -10.50
C LYS A 128 28.56 13.30 -11.04
N THR A 129 29.02 12.16 -10.53
CA THR A 129 30.31 11.58 -10.96
C THR A 129 30.20 10.89 -12.31
N HIS A 130 29.01 10.49 -12.72
CA HIS A 130 28.74 9.67 -13.90
C HIS A 130 29.53 8.36 -13.97
N GLN A 131 30.08 7.89 -12.84
CA GLN A 131 30.89 6.66 -12.73
C GLN A 131 30.00 5.42 -12.57
N TYR A 132 28.88 5.39 -13.29
CA TYR A 132 27.96 4.25 -13.40
C TYR A 132 27.49 4.13 -14.85
N GLU A 133 27.16 2.92 -15.27
CA GLU A 133 26.63 2.67 -16.61
C GLU A 133 25.10 2.73 -16.63
N HIS A 134 24.45 2.27 -15.56
CA HIS A 134 23.00 2.16 -15.49
C HIS A 134 22.43 2.81 -14.22
N LEU A 135 21.43 3.67 -14.41
CA LEU A 135 20.58 4.26 -13.37
C LEU A 135 19.16 3.76 -13.55
N SER A 136 18.68 2.97 -12.60
CA SER A 136 17.32 2.44 -12.68
C SER A 136 16.30 3.45 -12.14
N ILE A 137 15.18 3.61 -12.88
CA ILE A 137 13.98 4.34 -12.44
C ILE A 137 12.74 3.54 -12.80
N ALA A 138 11.63 3.76 -12.12
CA ALA A 138 10.33 3.27 -12.59
C ALA A 138 9.83 4.14 -13.75
N ASN A 139 8.96 3.60 -14.60
CA ASN A 139 8.36 4.34 -15.70
C ASN A 139 7.60 5.58 -15.19
N PRO A 140 8.04 6.81 -15.52
CA PRO A 140 7.47 8.03 -14.96
C PRO A 140 6.04 8.31 -15.44
N LYS A 141 5.59 7.66 -16.52
CA LYS A 141 4.22 7.81 -17.05
C LYS A 141 3.18 7.03 -16.24
N THR A 142 3.60 5.98 -15.55
CA THR A 142 2.67 5.06 -14.86
C THR A 142 2.98 4.85 -13.39
N ALA A 143 4.18 5.26 -12.93
CA ALA A 143 4.65 5.07 -11.57
C ALA A 143 5.02 6.40 -10.91
N PRO A 144 4.32 6.83 -9.83
CA PRO A 144 4.58 8.10 -9.14
C PRO A 144 6.02 8.26 -8.65
N TYR A 145 6.66 7.19 -8.18
CA TYR A 145 8.08 7.20 -7.81
C TYR A 145 9.01 7.43 -9.00
N GLY A 146 8.63 6.98 -10.19
CA GLY A 146 9.36 7.27 -11.43
C GLY A 146 9.25 8.74 -11.81
N LEU A 147 8.05 9.33 -11.69
CA LEU A 147 7.84 10.76 -11.89
C LEU A 147 8.68 11.57 -10.90
N ALA A 148 8.68 11.21 -9.61
CA ALA A 148 9.50 11.86 -8.60
C ALA A 148 11.00 11.77 -8.93
N ALA A 149 11.49 10.62 -9.41
CA ALA A 149 12.89 10.47 -9.84
C ALA A 149 13.25 11.42 -10.99
N THR A 150 12.38 11.57 -11.99
CA THR A 150 12.62 12.53 -13.10
C THR A 150 12.61 13.97 -12.63
N GLN A 151 11.78 14.32 -11.66
CA GLN A 151 11.78 15.65 -11.04
C GLN A 151 13.10 15.92 -10.31
N VAL A 152 13.61 14.96 -9.56
CA VAL A 152 14.93 15.06 -8.89
C VAL A 152 16.04 15.31 -9.91
N LEU A 153 16.10 14.49 -10.96
CA LEU A 153 17.12 14.65 -12.02
C LEU A 153 17.02 16.02 -12.70
N SER A 154 15.81 16.50 -12.95
CA SER A 154 15.56 17.83 -13.52
C SER A 154 16.03 18.95 -12.60
N LYS A 155 15.65 18.92 -11.31
CA LYS A 155 16.06 19.94 -10.33
C LYS A 155 17.56 19.97 -10.06
N LEU A 156 18.24 18.83 -10.23
CA LEU A 156 19.70 18.74 -10.12
C LEU A 156 20.43 19.11 -11.43
N GLY A 157 19.71 19.37 -12.54
CA GLY A 157 20.30 19.64 -13.85
C GLY A 157 20.93 18.41 -14.51
N LEU A 158 20.49 17.19 -14.13
CA LEU A 158 21.09 15.94 -14.57
C LEU A 158 20.28 15.21 -15.66
N THR A 159 19.17 15.76 -16.13
CA THR A 159 18.27 15.09 -17.08
C THR A 159 19.01 14.61 -18.34
N GLU A 160 19.74 15.49 -19.00
CA GLU A 160 20.42 15.16 -20.26
C GLU A 160 21.62 14.24 -20.06
N THR A 161 22.37 14.43 -18.97
CA THR A 161 23.59 13.65 -18.70
C THR A 161 23.29 12.23 -18.25
N THR A 162 22.12 11.98 -17.66
CA THR A 162 21.69 10.65 -17.20
C THR A 162 20.85 9.89 -18.23
N LYS A 163 20.28 10.58 -19.22
CA LYS A 163 19.30 10.03 -20.18
C LYS A 163 19.74 8.72 -20.84
N ALA A 164 20.99 8.66 -21.31
CA ALA A 164 21.53 7.47 -21.97
C ALA A 164 21.82 6.30 -21.01
N LYS A 165 21.81 6.56 -19.69
CA LYS A 165 22.11 5.59 -18.63
C LYS A 165 20.87 5.07 -17.95
N ILE A 166 19.68 5.63 -18.25
CA ILE A 166 18.45 5.24 -17.61
C ILE A 166 18.01 3.85 -18.09
N VAL A 167 17.76 2.98 -17.13
CA VAL A 167 17.07 1.69 -17.31
C VAL A 167 15.70 1.79 -16.64
N GLU A 168 14.66 1.73 -17.46
CA GLU A 168 13.29 1.95 -17.00
C GLU A 168 12.59 0.63 -16.64
N GLY A 169 12.15 0.49 -15.40
CA GLY A 169 11.30 -0.58 -14.92
C GLY A 169 9.81 -0.24 -15.08
N GLN A 170 8.98 -1.23 -15.40
CA GLN A 170 7.53 -1.05 -15.53
C GLN A 170 6.85 -0.63 -14.21
N SER A 171 7.51 -0.90 -13.06
CA SER A 171 7.07 -0.52 -11.72
C SER A 171 8.28 -0.20 -10.84
N ILE A 172 8.04 0.39 -9.68
CA ILE A 172 9.11 0.65 -8.70
C ILE A 172 9.73 -0.65 -8.16
N THR A 173 8.99 -1.76 -8.14
CA THR A 173 9.52 -3.08 -7.80
C THR A 173 10.53 -3.55 -8.84
N GLN A 174 10.24 -3.40 -10.13
CA GLN A 174 11.18 -3.79 -11.17
C GLN A 174 12.42 -2.88 -11.17
N ALA A 175 12.26 -1.57 -10.94
CA ALA A 175 13.39 -0.66 -10.77
C ALA A 175 14.32 -1.10 -9.62
N TYR A 176 13.75 -1.45 -8.48
CA TYR A 176 14.48 -2.04 -7.35
C TYR A 176 15.18 -3.34 -7.75
N GLN A 177 14.50 -4.23 -8.49
CA GLN A 177 15.06 -5.51 -8.92
C GLN A 177 16.29 -5.33 -9.82
N PHE A 178 16.29 -4.37 -10.74
CA PHE A 178 17.46 -4.10 -11.57
C PHE A 178 18.70 -3.78 -10.74
N VAL A 179 18.56 -3.03 -9.65
CA VAL A 179 19.66 -2.70 -8.75
C VAL A 179 20.05 -3.90 -7.88
N SER A 180 19.05 -4.58 -7.29
CA SER A 180 19.31 -5.70 -6.36
C SER A 180 19.95 -6.91 -7.03
N THR A 181 19.75 -7.08 -8.35
CA THR A 181 20.36 -8.16 -9.15
C THR A 181 21.64 -7.73 -9.88
N GLY A 182 22.07 -6.46 -9.72
CA GLY A 182 23.29 -5.96 -10.34
C GLY A 182 23.14 -5.55 -11.82
N ASN A 183 21.91 -5.52 -12.36
CA ASN A 183 21.64 -5.03 -13.72
C ASN A 183 21.67 -3.49 -13.82
N ALA A 184 21.70 -2.79 -12.70
CA ALA A 184 22.02 -1.38 -12.56
C ALA A 184 22.87 -1.17 -11.31
N GLU A 185 23.82 -0.25 -11.34
CA GLU A 185 24.68 0.04 -10.19
C GLU A 185 23.92 0.75 -9.08
N LEU A 186 22.94 1.58 -9.46
CA LEU A 186 22.10 2.36 -8.55
C LEU A 186 20.74 2.62 -9.21
N GLY A 187 19.77 3.03 -8.40
CA GLY A 187 18.44 3.39 -8.89
C GLY A 187 17.64 4.17 -7.87
N PHE A 188 16.64 4.87 -8.37
CA PHE A 188 15.63 5.48 -7.52
C PHE A 188 14.59 4.42 -7.13
N VAL A 189 14.39 4.26 -5.83
CA VAL A 189 13.51 3.26 -5.22
C VAL A 189 12.59 3.91 -4.18
N ALA A 190 11.53 3.21 -3.79
CA ALA A 190 10.76 3.62 -2.61
C ALA A 190 11.55 3.25 -1.34
N LEU A 191 11.61 4.15 -0.37
CA LEU A 191 12.31 3.88 0.89
C LEU A 191 11.81 2.60 1.56
N SER A 192 10.52 2.30 1.44
CA SER A 192 9.88 1.08 1.96
C SER A 192 10.44 -0.24 1.43
N GLN A 193 11.17 -0.22 0.31
CA GLN A 193 11.78 -1.41 -0.26
C GLN A 193 13.14 -1.76 0.36
N ILE A 194 13.76 -0.77 1.01
CA ILE A 194 15.13 -0.86 1.54
C ILE A 194 15.25 -0.48 3.01
N TYR A 195 14.12 -0.22 3.68
CA TYR A 195 14.10 0.32 5.04
C TYR A 195 13.07 -0.40 5.90
N LYS A 196 13.45 -0.72 7.13
CA LYS A 196 12.59 -1.33 8.13
C LYS A 196 13.06 -0.93 9.52
N ASP A 197 12.12 -0.54 10.39
CA ASP A 197 12.34 -0.27 11.81
C ASP A 197 13.53 0.68 12.08
N GLY A 198 13.61 1.78 11.32
CA GLY A 198 14.62 2.81 11.50
C GLY A 198 15.95 2.55 10.80
N LYS A 199 16.09 1.46 10.01
CA LYS A 199 17.38 1.06 9.43
C LYS A 199 17.25 0.66 7.96
N LEU A 200 18.31 0.93 7.17
CA LEU A 200 18.45 0.30 5.86
C LEU A 200 18.65 -1.22 6.04
N THR A 201 17.97 -1.97 5.19
CA THR A 201 18.06 -3.45 5.21
C THR A 201 19.29 -3.97 4.49
N SER A 202 19.82 -3.20 3.52
CA SER A 202 21.04 -3.56 2.77
C SER A 202 21.57 -2.36 1.97
N GLY A 203 22.82 -2.47 1.51
CA GLY A 203 23.45 -1.53 0.58
C GLY A 203 23.76 -0.17 1.16
N SER A 204 23.64 0.85 0.33
CA SER A 204 23.84 2.26 0.69
C SER A 204 22.81 3.13 -0.01
N ALA A 205 22.36 4.21 0.64
CA ALA A 205 21.29 5.05 0.11
C ALA A 205 21.48 6.53 0.45
N TRP A 206 20.92 7.36 -0.43
CA TRP A 206 20.60 8.75 -0.18
C TRP A 206 19.09 8.91 -0.09
N ILE A 207 18.58 9.31 1.08
CA ILE A 207 17.18 9.69 1.22
C ILE A 207 17.02 11.04 0.55
N VAL A 208 16.19 11.07 -0.50
CA VAL A 208 16.02 12.28 -1.32
C VAL A 208 15.30 13.37 -0.52
N PRO A 209 15.85 14.58 -0.44
CA PRO A 209 15.17 15.70 0.21
C PRO A 209 13.82 16.02 -0.45
N ALA A 210 12.77 16.24 0.35
CA ALA A 210 11.41 16.54 -0.12
C ALA A 210 11.34 17.76 -1.06
N ALA A 211 12.29 18.70 -0.98
CA ALA A 211 12.34 19.86 -1.86
C ALA A 211 12.71 19.51 -3.33
N LEU A 212 13.20 18.30 -3.60
CA LEU A 212 13.64 17.90 -4.94
C LEU A 212 12.55 17.24 -5.79
N HIS A 213 11.40 16.93 -5.25
CA HIS A 213 10.24 16.40 -5.96
C HIS A 213 8.93 16.80 -5.29
N ASP A 214 7.82 16.62 -5.97
CA ASP A 214 6.50 16.82 -5.37
C ASP A 214 6.22 15.75 -4.31
N PRO A 215 5.42 16.05 -3.28
CA PRO A 215 5.05 15.07 -2.25
C PRO A 215 4.38 13.83 -2.87
N ILE A 216 4.83 12.64 -2.50
CA ILE A 216 4.25 11.37 -2.95
C ILE A 216 3.11 11.00 -1.99
N LYS A 217 1.98 11.74 -2.06
CA LYS A 217 0.78 11.44 -1.28
C LYS A 217 0.11 10.22 -1.86
N GLN A 218 -0.23 9.25 -1.01
CA GLN A 218 -0.79 7.97 -1.43
C GLN A 218 -2.19 7.81 -0.87
N ASP A 219 -3.17 7.76 -1.77
CA ASP A 219 -4.57 7.65 -1.38
C ASP A 219 -5.10 6.22 -1.52
N ALA A 220 -5.94 5.83 -0.56
CA ALA A 220 -6.77 4.65 -0.59
C ALA A 220 -8.20 5.03 -1.00
N VAL A 221 -8.89 4.12 -1.71
CA VAL A 221 -10.29 4.31 -2.09
C VAL A 221 -11.01 2.96 -2.21
N ILE A 222 -12.29 2.92 -1.83
CA ILE A 222 -13.17 1.78 -2.13
C ILE A 222 -13.71 1.95 -3.54
N LEU A 223 -13.51 0.94 -4.39
CA LEU A 223 -14.05 0.90 -5.74
C LEU A 223 -15.53 0.45 -5.73
N ASN A 224 -16.27 0.71 -6.80
CA ASN A 224 -17.68 0.33 -6.89
C ASN A 224 -17.95 -1.17 -6.69
N LYS A 225 -16.97 -2.04 -7.00
CA LYS A 225 -17.04 -3.49 -6.72
C LYS A 225 -17.08 -3.79 -5.22
N GLY A 226 -16.44 -2.95 -4.39
CA GLY A 226 -16.39 -3.10 -2.94
C GLY A 226 -17.48 -2.35 -2.17
N LYS A 227 -18.46 -1.69 -2.83
CA LYS A 227 -19.46 -0.82 -2.18
C LYS A 227 -20.25 -1.51 -1.07
N ASP A 228 -20.58 -2.79 -1.26
CA ASP A 228 -21.37 -3.59 -0.33
C ASP A 228 -20.50 -4.58 0.48
N SER A 229 -19.19 -4.61 0.25
CA SER A 229 -18.24 -5.49 0.92
C SER A 229 -17.97 -5.03 2.36
N ALA A 230 -18.29 -5.88 3.33
CA ALA A 230 -17.94 -5.64 4.73
C ALA A 230 -16.43 -5.66 4.94
N ALA A 231 -15.71 -6.58 4.27
CA ALA A 231 -14.27 -6.69 4.34
C ALA A 231 -13.55 -5.47 3.74
N ALA A 232 -14.06 -4.87 2.65
CA ALA A 232 -13.51 -3.64 2.07
C ALA A 232 -13.65 -2.44 3.02
N LYS A 233 -14.81 -2.28 3.67
CA LYS A 233 -15.02 -1.25 4.69
C LYS A 233 -14.12 -1.47 5.90
N ALA A 234 -14.05 -2.70 6.41
CA ALA A 234 -13.19 -3.06 7.54
C ALA A 234 -11.71 -2.77 7.23
N LEU A 235 -11.23 -3.06 6.01
CA LEU A 235 -9.86 -2.77 5.60
C LEU A 235 -9.56 -1.26 5.59
N VAL A 236 -10.46 -0.45 5.02
CA VAL A 236 -10.31 1.01 4.98
C VAL A 236 -10.27 1.59 6.40
N ASP A 237 -11.13 1.10 7.30
CA ASP A 237 -11.12 1.54 8.70
C ASP A 237 -9.87 1.05 9.43
N TYR A 238 -9.40 -0.16 9.17
CA TYR A 238 -8.15 -0.69 9.73
C TYR A 238 -6.92 0.13 9.30
N LEU A 239 -6.87 0.56 8.04
CA LEU A 239 -5.79 1.40 7.52
C LEU A 239 -5.70 2.77 8.20
N LYS A 240 -6.82 3.30 8.71
CA LYS A 240 -6.87 4.54 9.51
C LYS A 240 -6.48 4.32 10.97
N GLY A 241 -6.40 3.06 11.40
CA GLY A 241 -6.15 2.69 12.79
C GLY A 241 -4.67 2.73 13.20
N PRO A 242 -4.38 2.71 14.51
CA PRO A 242 -3.03 2.82 15.03
C PRO A 242 -2.12 1.62 14.67
N GLN A 243 -2.69 0.42 14.51
CA GLN A 243 -1.94 -0.78 14.13
C GLN A 243 -1.34 -0.63 12.74
N ALA A 244 -2.17 -0.29 11.73
CA ALA A 244 -1.69 -0.04 10.38
C ALA A 244 -0.71 1.16 10.34
N ALA A 245 -1.00 2.24 11.07
CA ALA A 245 -0.13 3.40 11.18
C ALA A 245 1.28 3.04 11.70
N ALA A 246 1.37 2.18 12.71
CA ALA A 246 2.65 1.71 13.24
C ALA A 246 3.44 0.91 12.20
N ILE A 247 2.78 -0.01 11.48
CA ILE A 247 3.39 -0.79 10.40
C ILE A 247 3.87 0.15 9.29
N ILE A 248 3.03 1.06 8.80
CA ILE A 248 3.34 2.01 7.73
C ILE A 248 4.59 2.82 8.08
N LYS A 249 4.64 3.40 9.29
CA LYS A 249 5.81 4.16 9.78
C LYS A 249 7.08 3.31 9.86
N SER A 250 6.97 2.03 10.24
CA SER A 250 8.13 1.13 10.34
C SER A 250 8.85 0.91 9.01
N TYR A 251 8.17 1.13 7.89
CA TYR A 251 8.73 1.07 6.53
C TYR A 251 9.17 2.45 5.98
N GLY A 252 9.23 3.49 6.83
CA GLY A 252 9.75 4.80 6.45
C GLY A 252 8.73 5.74 5.78
N TYR A 253 7.45 5.43 5.81
CA TYR A 253 6.39 6.35 5.39
C TYR A 253 6.10 7.39 6.48
N GLN A 254 5.61 8.56 6.04
CA GLN A 254 4.97 9.56 6.88
C GLN A 254 3.43 9.41 6.79
N LEU A 255 2.72 9.93 7.79
CA LEU A 255 1.26 9.95 7.86
C LEU A 255 0.77 11.38 8.00
#